data_65a10dd51c32464ce613ca9228dbdf18
#
_entry.id   65a10dd51c32464ce613ca9228dbdf18
#
_cell.length_a   1.000
_cell.length_b   1.000
_cell.length_c   1.000
_cell.angle_alpha   90.00
_cell.angle_beta   90.00
_cell.angle_gamma   90.00
#
_symmetry.space_group_name_H-M   'P 1'
#
loop_
_entity.id
_entity.type
_entity.pdbx_description
1 polymer ?
#
loop_
_entity_poly.entity_id
_entity_poly.type
_entity_poly.pdbx_seq_one_letter_code
_entity_poly.pdbx_strand_id
1 'polypeptide(L)'
;MLNRLIYALVIFIMLLTIPNLSLNFFERKINMSSAAEITEEEKDRIIKKTIDYEKSDKIEKTNITEPELIKIFNSKTNEVIVIEPEEYLKGVVASEMPADFNIEALKAQSVTARTYLLYRLKKYPDGHPDHPDAPICNGIHCQVWTSKDDLISSHED
;
A
#
# COMPACT_ATOMS: atom_id res chain seq x y z
N MET A 1 38.55 -17.95 39.34
CA MET A 1 39.00 -16.66 38.79
C MET A 1 39.04 -16.66 37.25
N LEU A 2 39.51 -17.70 36.61
CA LEU A 2 39.61 -17.83 35.15
C LEU A 2 38.27 -17.57 34.38
N ASN A 3 37.18 -18.16 34.85
CA ASN A 3 35.86 -17.99 34.21
C ASN A 3 35.35 -16.55 34.23
N ARG A 4 35.63 -15.78 35.30
CA ARG A 4 35.22 -14.36 35.34
C ARG A 4 36.01 -13.48 34.37
N LEU A 5 37.27 -13.82 34.14
CA LEU A 5 38.12 -13.15 33.16
C LEU A 5 37.65 -13.44 31.75
N ILE A 6 37.26 -14.67 31.44
CA ILE A 6 36.69 -15.07 30.14
C ILE A 6 35.38 -14.32 29.85
N TYR A 7 34.46 -14.28 30.83
CA TYR A 7 33.19 -13.51 30.65
C TYR A 7 33.43 -12.01 30.43
N ALA A 8 34.37 -11.40 31.18
CA ALA A 8 34.71 -10.00 30.98
C ALA A 8 35.27 -9.73 29.57
N LEU A 9 36.10 -10.65 29.06
CA LEU A 9 36.71 -10.54 27.75
C LEU A 9 35.66 -10.72 26.62
N VAL A 10 34.71 -11.64 26.79
CA VAL A 10 33.59 -11.84 25.83
C VAL A 10 32.68 -10.62 25.79
N ILE A 11 32.34 -10.04 26.95
CA ILE A 11 31.52 -8.81 27.03
C ILE A 11 32.25 -7.64 26.38
N PHE A 12 33.55 -7.52 26.60
CA PHE A 12 34.37 -6.45 26.01
C PHE A 12 34.42 -6.56 24.46
N ILE A 13 34.59 -7.78 23.93
CA ILE A 13 34.55 -8.04 22.49
C ILE A 13 33.15 -7.73 21.91
N MET A 14 32.08 -8.11 22.60
CA MET A 14 30.70 -7.79 22.20
C MET A 14 30.45 -6.29 22.16
N LEU A 15 30.95 -5.52 23.14
CA LEU A 15 30.83 -4.06 23.18
C LEU A 15 31.61 -3.36 22.06
N LEU A 16 32.70 -3.96 21.59
CA LEU A 16 33.49 -3.41 20.47
C LEU A 16 32.88 -3.72 19.10
N THR A 17 32.14 -4.85 18.96
CA THR A 17 31.57 -5.30 17.67
C THR A 17 30.20 -4.69 17.39
N ILE A 18 29.36 -4.47 18.41
CA ILE A 18 28.01 -3.92 18.25
C ILE A 18 27.98 -2.53 17.59
N PRO A 19 28.83 -1.55 17.97
CA PRO A 19 28.83 -0.24 17.31
C PRO A 19 29.18 -0.30 15.84
N ASN A 20 30.14 -1.14 15.44
CA ASN A 20 30.55 -1.27 14.04
C ASN A 20 29.46 -1.94 13.17
N LEU A 21 28.71 -2.89 13.75
CA LEU A 21 27.61 -3.55 13.04
C LEU A 21 26.43 -2.59 12.85
N SER A 22 26.13 -1.74 13.82
CA SER A 22 25.05 -0.76 13.74
C SER A 22 25.36 0.38 12.75
N LEU A 23 26.60 0.84 12.69
CA LEU A 23 27.04 1.86 11.74
C LEU A 23 26.97 1.36 10.30
N ASN A 24 27.44 0.14 10.03
CA ASN A 24 27.34 -0.47 8.69
C ASN A 24 25.91 -0.75 8.26
N PHE A 25 25.02 -1.07 9.21
CA PHE A 25 23.59 -1.24 8.92
C PHE A 25 22.90 0.11 8.65
N PHE A 26 23.30 1.14 9.38
CA PHE A 26 22.77 2.50 9.20
C PHE A 26 23.26 3.13 7.90
N GLU A 27 24.54 2.98 7.53
CA GLU A 27 25.07 3.43 6.23
C GLU A 27 24.43 2.69 5.05
N ARG A 28 24.16 1.37 5.17
CA ARG A 28 23.40 0.64 4.15
C ARG A 28 21.97 1.18 4.00
N LYS A 29 21.34 1.57 5.10
CA LYS A 29 19.98 2.13 5.07
C LYS A 29 19.95 3.52 4.47
N ILE A 30 20.98 4.35 4.71
CA ILE A 30 21.13 5.67 4.09
C ILE A 30 21.42 5.53 2.59
N ASN A 31 22.27 4.60 2.16
CA ASN A 31 22.53 4.34 0.75
C ASN A 31 21.34 3.72 0.01
N MET A 32 20.42 3.02 0.70
CA MET A 32 19.15 2.60 0.13
C MET A 32 18.10 3.70 0.12
N SER A 33 18.22 4.71 1.01
CA SER A 33 17.34 5.88 1.08
C SER A 33 17.81 7.06 0.20
N SER A 34 19.03 7.03 -0.30
CA SER A 34 19.44 7.80 -1.47
C SER A 34 18.64 7.22 -2.64
N ALA A 35 17.47 7.78 -2.87
CA ALA A 35 16.67 7.49 -4.05
C ALA A 35 17.64 7.46 -5.23
N ALA A 36 17.77 6.30 -5.86
CA ALA A 36 18.61 6.14 -7.02
C ALA A 36 18.21 7.25 -7.98
N GLU A 37 19.08 8.23 -8.16
CA GLU A 37 18.89 9.31 -9.11
C GLU A 37 18.78 8.57 -10.46
N ILE A 38 17.54 8.44 -10.95
CA ILE A 38 17.26 7.74 -12.19
C ILE A 38 18.05 8.46 -13.25
N THR A 39 19.06 7.80 -13.81
CA THR A 39 19.91 8.38 -14.85
C THR A 39 19.04 8.78 -16.04
N GLU A 40 19.44 9.79 -16.78
CA GLU A 40 18.72 10.25 -18.00
C GLU A 40 18.56 9.06 -18.99
N GLU A 41 19.54 8.19 -19.08
CA GLU A 41 19.47 6.97 -19.91
C GLU A 41 18.38 6.01 -19.46
N GLU A 42 18.13 5.90 -18.16
CA GLU A 42 17.09 5.05 -17.59
C GLU A 42 15.70 5.67 -17.76
N LYS A 43 15.59 7.00 -17.66
CA LYS A 43 14.38 7.75 -18.02
C LYS A 43 14.00 7.55 -19.49
N ASP A 44 14.96 7.67 -20.39
CA ASP A 44 14.74 7.47 -21.83
C ASP A 44 14.32 6.02 -22.15
N ARG A 45 14.88 5.02 -21.46
CA ARG A 45 14.45 3.63 -21.58
C ARG A 45 13.00 3.42 -21.10
N ILE A 46 12.65 4.02 -19.97
CA ILE A 46 11.29 3.94 -19.43
C ILE A 46 10.31 4.62 -20.38
N ILE A 47 10.62 5.85 -20.85
CA ILE A 47 9.80 6.59 -21.79
C ILE A 47 9.60 5.80 -23.09
N LYS A 48 10.69 5.25 -23.66
CA LYS A 48 10.62 4.45 -24.88
C LYS A 48 9.76 3.20 -24.69
N LYS A 49 9.94 2.50 -23.57
CA LYS A 49 9.14 1.30 -23.24
C LYS A 49 7.67 1.63 -23.03
N THR A 50 7.36 2.80 -22.46
CA THR A 50 5.98 3.29 -22.28
C THR A 50 5.34 3.63 -23.62
N ILE A 51 6.07 4.31 -24.51
CA ILE A 51 5.61 4.66 -25.87
C ILE A 51 5.38 3.38 -26.70
N ASP A 52 6.29 2.41 -26.63
CA ASP A 52 6.16 1.14 -27.34
C ASP A 52 4.97 0.31 -26.80
N TYR A 53 4.69 0.40 -25.49
CA TYR A 53 3.52 -0.21 -24.86
C TYR A 53 2.21 0.46 -25.35
N GLU A 54 2.14 1.79 -25.37
CA GLU A 54 0.98 2.51 -25.91
C GLU A 54 0.73 2.25 -27.41
N LYS A 55 1.80 1.92 -28.16
CA LYS A 55 1.72 1.64 -29.58
C LYS A 55 1.35 0.19 -29.90
N SER A 56 1.65 -0.75 -28.98
CA SER A 56 1.37 -2.17 -29.13
C SER A 56 -0.05 -2.55 -28.70
N ASP A 57 -0.63 -1.84 -27.75
CA ASP A 57 -1.98 -2.06 -27.31
C ASP A 57 -2.97 -1.24 -28.18
N LYS A 58 -3.66 -1.92 -29.09
CA LYS A 58 -5.05 -1.60 -29.35
C LYS A 58 -5.77 -1.82 -28.01
N ILE A 59 -5.74 -0.80 -27.15
CA ILE A 59 -6.59 -0.76 -25.96
C ILE A 59 -8.01 -0.86 -26.51
N GLU A 60 -8.53 -2.05 -26.50
CA GLU A 60 -9.97 -2.25 -26.60
C GLU A 60 -10.53 -1.42 -25.46
N LYS A 61 -11.09 -0.25 -25.80
CA LYS A 61 -11.76 0.64 -24.83
C LYS A 61 -12.92 -0.16 -24.26
N THR A 62 -12.63 -1.02 -23.31
CA THR A 62 -13.66 -1.60 -22.46
C THR A 62 -14.22 -0.40 -21.71
N ASN A 63 -15.42 0.02 -22.10
CA ASN A 63 -16.20 0.99 -21.33
C ASN A 63 -16.52 0.32 -19.98
N ILE A 64 -15.55 0.37 -19.06
CA ILE A 64 -15.78 -0.02 -17.67
C ILE A 64 -16.55 1.15 -17.08
N THR A 65 -17.87 1.04 -17.10
CA THR A 65 -18.73 1.99 -16.40
C THR A 65 -18.65 1.69 -14.92
N GLU A 66 -18.17 2.65 -14.15
CA GLU A 66 -18.19 2.57 -12.69
C GLU A 66 -19.64 2.53 -12.21
N PRO A 67 -20.04 1.60 -11.35
CA PRO A 67 -21.39 1.55 -10.83
C PRO A 67 -21.66 2.74 -9.90
N GLU A 68 -22.92 3.15 -9.80
CA GLU A 68 -23.34 4.23 -8.90
C GLU A 68 -23.16 3.85 -7.43
N LEU A 69 -23.41 2.59 -7.08
CA LEU A 69 -23.26 2.05 -5.73
C LEU A 69 -22.46 0.74 -5.76
N ILE A 70 -21.67 0.53 -4.72
CA ILE A 70 -20.91 -0.70 -4.51
C ILE A 70 -21.26 -1.35 -3.18
N LYS A 71 -21.11 -2.67 -3.12
CA LYS A 71 -21.26 -3.47 -1.90
C LYS A 71 -19.91 -3.77 -1.30
N ILE A 72 -19.75 -3.52 0.00
CA ILE A 72 -18.55 -3.84 0.78
C ILE A 72 -18.97 -4.74 1.94
N PHE A 73 -18.30 -5.87 2.10
CA PHE A 73 -18.47 -6.71 3.28
C PHE A 73 -17.65 -6.14 4.45
N ASN A 74 -18.34 -5.78 5.52
CA ASN A 74 -17.69 -5.36 6.76
C ASN A 74 -17.30 -6.60 7.58
N SER A 75 -16.01 -6.92 7.61
CA SER A 75 -15.48 -8.09 8.32
C SER A 75 -15.57 -7.99 9.84
N LYS A 76 -15.83 -6.79 10.40
CA LYS A 76 -15.99 -6.60 11.86
C LYS A 76 -17.42 -6.87 12.32
N THR A 77 -18.41 -6.42 11.54
CA THR A 77 -19.83 -6.58 11.87
C THR A 77 -20.50 -7.74 11.14
N ASN A 78 -19.84 -8.33 10.14
CA ASN A 78 -20.39 -9.33 9.21
C ASN A 78 -21.60 -8.83 8.42
N GLU A 79 -21.67 -7.54 8.12
CA GLU A 79 -22.73 -6.90 7.39
C GLU A 79 -22.25 -6.37 6.04
N VAL A 80 -23.17 -6.24 5.09
CA VAL A 80 -22.89 -5.60 3.81
C VAL A 80 -23.26 -4.13 3.88
N ILE A 81 -22.29 -3.26 3.56
CA ILE A 81 -22.46 -1.82 3.45
C ILE A 81 -22.60 -1.50 1.97
N VAL A 82 -23.55 -0.61 1.63
CA VAL A 82 -23.76 -0.09 0.27
C VAL A 82 -23.41 1.39 0.27
N ILE A 83 -22.40 1.76 -0.54
CA ILE A 83 -21.89 3.15 -0.60
C ILE A 83 -21.51 3.54 -2.03
N GLU A 84 -21.30 4.82 -2.26
CA GLU A 84 -20.74 5.34 -3.51
C GLU A 84 -19.25 4.99 -3.66
N PRO A 85 -18.77 4.69 -4.87
CA PRO A 85 -17.35 4.43 -5.12
C PRO A 85 -16.42 5.51 -4.60
N GLU A 86 -16.77 6.79 -4.77
CA GLU A 86 -15.95 7.91 -4.29
C GLU A 86 -15.83 7.94 -2.77
N GLU A 87 -16.89 7.60 -2.04
CA GLU A 87 -16.83 7.52 -0.58
C GLU A 87 -15.97 6.34 -0.13
N TYR A 88 -16.06 5.21 -0.83
CA TYR A 88 -15.16 4.09 -0.62
C TYR A 88 -13.70 4.48 -0.83
N LEU A 89 -13.38 5.15 -1.95
CA LEU A 89 -12.01 5.54 -2.27
C LEU A 89 -11.41 6.52 -1.24
N LYS A 90 -12.21 7.46 -0.73
CA LYS A 90 -11.77 8.36 0.35
C LYS A 90 -11.39 7.58 1.60
N GLY A 91 -12.22 6.63 2.02
CA GLY A 91 -11.95 5.79 3.18
C GLY A 91 -10.73 4.89 3.01
N VAL A 92 -10.48 4.36 1.79
CA VAL A 92 -9.27 3.59 1.49
C VAL A 92 -8.03 4.46 1.57
N VAL A 93 -7.99 5.59 0.89
CA VAL A 93 -6.82 6.48 0.88
C VAL A 93 -6.49 6.94 2.29
N ALA A 94 -7.49 7.34 3.07
CA ALA A 94 -7.31 7.77 4.45
C ALA A 94 -6.84 6.65 5.38
N SER A 95 -7.18 5.39 5.07
CA SER A 95 -6.74 4.23 5.86
C SER A 95 -5.32 3.77 5.52
N GLU A 96 -4.86 4.01 4.29
CA GLU A 96 -3.59 3.48 3.80
C GLU A 96 -2.47 4.52 3.77
N MET A 97 -2.80 5.83 3.77
CA MET A 97 -1.79 6.90 3.68
C MET A 97 -2.05 8.04 4.66
N PRO A 98 -0.99 8.54 5.33
CA PRO A 98 -1.07 9.75 6.13
C PRO A 98 -1.54 10.96 5.29
N ALA A 99 -2.40 11.79 5.87
CA ALA A 99 -3.00 12.95 5.17
C ALA A 99 -1.99 14.06 4.82
N ASP A 100 -0.84 14.09 5.49
CA ASP A 100 0.27 15.03 5.26
C ASP A 100 1.22 14.61 4.13
N PHE A 101 0.96 13.45 3.49
CA PHE A 101 1.74 13.05 2.32
C PHE A 101 1.55 14.01 1.16
N ASN A 102 2.56 14.05 0.27
CA ASN A 102 2.50 14.84 -0.95
C ASN A 102 1.21 14.53 -1.73
N ILE A 103 0.54 15.58 -2.20
CA ILE A 103 -0.74 15.46 -2.91
C ILE A 103 -0.67 14.53 -4.14
N GLU A 104 0.47 14.49 -4.84
CA GLU A 104 0.66 13.60 -5.98
C GLU A 104 0.74 12.13 -5.55
N ALA A 105 1.27 11.84 -4.36
CA ALA A 105 1.26 10.49 -3.79
C ALA A 105 -0.18 10.07 -3.41
N LEU A 106 -0.96 10.96 -2.81
CA LEU A 106 -2.37 10.70 -2.49
C LEU A 106 -3.21 10.46 -3.76
N LYS A 107 -2.96 11.22 -4.83
CA LYS A 107 -3.59 11.02 -6.15
C LYS A 107 -3.21 9.66 -6.75
N ALA A 108 -1.93 9.28 -6.69
CA ALA A 108 -1.47 7.98 -7.18
C ALA A 108 -2.12 6.82 -6.42
N GLN A 109 -2.23 6.93 -5.09
CA GLN A 109 -2.95 5.95 -4.26
C GLN A 109 -4.43 5.86 -4.64
N SER A 110 -5.08 7.00 -4.90
CA SER A 110 -6.49 7.03 -5.31
C SER A 110 -6.71 6.29 -6.64
N VAL A 111 -5.81 6.47 -7.62
CA VAL A 111 -5.87 5.76 -8.92
C VAL A 111 -5.66 4.26 -8.71
N THR A 112 -4.70 3.87 -7.86
CA THR A 112 -4.44 2.47 -7.54
C THR A 112 -5.65 1.81 -6.87
N ALA A 113 -6.22 2.48 -5.86
CA ALA A 113 -7.40 2.00 -5.14
C ALA A 113 -8.61 1.82 -6.08
N ARG A 114 -8.87 2.80 -6.97
CA ARG A 114 -9.94 2.72 -7.98
C ARG A 114 -9.73 1.56 -8.95
N THR A 115 -8.50 1.40 -9.43
CA THR A 115 -8.17 0.31 -10.35
C THR A 115 -8.42 -1.06 -9.70
N TYR A 116 -8.02 -1.21 -8.44
CA TYR A 116 -8.27 -2.43 -7.69
C TYR A 116 -9.77 -2.67 -7.46
N LEU A 117 -10.53 -1.65 -7.08
CA LEU A 117 -11.97 -1.73 -6.94
C LEU A 117 -12.63 -2.23 -8.23
N LEU A 118 -12.35 -1.59 -9.36
CA LEU A 118 -12.94 -1.97 -10.66
C LEU A 118 -12.55 -3.41 -11.06
N TYR A 119 -11.30 -3.80 -10.80
CA TYR A 119 -10.87 -5.18 -11.00
C TYR A 119 -11.70 -6.17 -10.17
N ARG A 120 -11.94 -5.86 -8.88
CA ARG A 120 -12.70 -6.71 -7.97
C ARG A 120 -14.17 -6.82 -8.39
N LEU A 121 -14.79 -5.71 -8.76
CA LEU A 121 -16.17 -5.67 -9.27
C LEU A 121 -16.33 -6.51 -10.55
N LYS A 122 -15.34 -6.43 -11.45
CA LYS A 122 -15.34 -7.24 -12.68
C LYS A 122 -15.12 -8.72 -12.42
N LYS A 123 -14.21 -9.05 -11.49
CA LYS A 123 -13.83 -10.44 -11.21
C LYS A 123 -14.87 -11.20 -10.37
N TYR A 124 -15.57 -10.50 -9.50
CA TYR A 124 -16.52 -11.06 -8.55
C TYR A 124 -17.85 -10.31 -8.57
N PRO A 125 -18.56 -10.28 -9.71
CA PRO A 125 -19.80 -9.51 -9.84
C PRO A 125 -20.89 -9.96 -8.87
N ASP A 126 -20.90 -11.27 -8.55
CA ASP A 126 -21.91 -11.89 -7.68
C ASP A 126 -21.41 -12.05 -6.22
N GLY A 127 -20.18 -11.63 -5.92
CA GLY A 127 -19.57 -11.75 -4.60
C GLY A 127 -18.28 -12.57 -4.59
N HIS A 128 -17.42 -12.30 -3.62
CA HIS A 128 -16.14 -12.99 -3.45
C HIS A 128 -16.32 -14.33 -2.73
N PRO A 129 -15.54 -15.39 -3.01
CA PRO A 129 -15.68 -16.69 -2.33
C PRO A 129 -15.63 -16.63 -0.80
N ASP A 130 -14.85 -15.74 -0.21
CA ASP A 130 -14.72 -15.60 1.24
C ASP A 130 -15.78 -14.69 1.88
N HIS A 131 -16.50 -13.91 1.06
CA HIS A 131 -17.60 -13.03 1.46
C HIS A 131 -18.59 -12.90 0.31
N PRO A 132 -19.46 -13.92 0.13
CA PRO A 132 -20.26 -14.08 -1.09
C PRO A 132 -21.30 -12.98 -1.33
N ASP A 133 -21.60 -12.16 -0.31
CA ASP A 133 -22.59 -11.08 -0.43
C ASP A 133 -22.00 -9.77 -1.00
N ALA A 134 -20.69 -9.69 -1.19
CA ALA A 134 -20.02 -8.51 -1.73
C ALA A 134 -18.74 -8.86 -2.51
N PRO A 135 -18.38 -8.11 -3.56
CA PRO A 135 -17.16 -8.31 -4.35
C PRO A 135 -15.88 -7.94 -3.62
N ILE A 136 -15.97 -7.11 -2.59
CA ILE A 136 -14.84 -6.58 -1.83
C ILE A 136 -15.19 -6.49 -0.34
N CYS A 137 -14.19 -6.54 0.54
CA CYS A 137 -14.35 -6.31 1.96
C CYS A 137 -13.41 -5.20 2.47
N ASN A 138 -13.63 -4.77 3.71
CA ASN A 138 -12.77 -3.79 4.39
C ASN A 138 -11.55 -4.40 5.10
N GLY A 139 -11.27 -5.68 4.88
CA GLY A 139 -10.18 -6.41 5.50
C GLY A 139 -8.89 -6.40 4.70
N ILE A 140 -7.80 -6.86 5.33
CA ILE A 140 -6.43 -6.86 4.79
C ILE A 140 -6.26 -7.72 3.52
N HIS A 141 -7.11 -8.71 3.28
CA HIS A 141 -7.03 -9.54 2.06
C HIS A 141 -7.69 -8.89 0.83
N CYS A 142 -8.43 -7.81 1.03
CA CYS A 142 -8.95 -6.98 -0.05
C CYS A 142 -8.25 -5.63 -0.06
N GLN A 143 -8.85 -4.64 0.55
CA GLN A 143 -8.34 -3.29 0.65
C GLN A 143 -8.85 -2.68 1.95
N VAL A 144 -7.95 -2.18 2.79
CA VAL A 144 -8.36 -1.60 4.07
C VAL A 144 -9.22 -0.36 3.82
N TRP A 145 -10.39 -0.34 4.42
CA TRP A 145 -11.32 0.76 4.33
C TRP A 145 -11.89 1.09 5.71
N THR A 146 -11.96 2.36 6.02
CA THR A 146 -12.53 2.89 7.26
C THR A 146 -13.58 3.94 6.90
N SER A 147 -14.71 3.92 7.60
CA SER A 147 -15.76 4.92 7.40
C SER A 147 -15.28 6.31 7.84
N LYS A 148 -15.93 7.35 7.30
CA LYS A 148 -15.63 8.73 7.69
C LYS A 148 -15.83 8.94 9.19
N ASP A 149 -16.88 8.36 9.77
CA ASP A 149 -17.22 8.53 11.20
C ASP A 149 -16.16 7.84 12.08
N ASP A 150 -15.71 6.64 11.70
CA ASP A 150 -14.64 5.93 12.41
C ASP A 150 -13.29 6.67 12.30
N LEU A 151 -13.00 7.30 11.15
CA LEU A 151 -11.79 8.10 10.98
C LEU A 151 -11.81 9.35 11.89
N ILE A 152 -12.94 10.03 11.98
CA ILE A 152 -13.10 11.20 12.85
C ILE A 152 -12.93 10.79 14.32
N SER A 153 -13.63 9.75 14.76
CA SER A 153 -13.57 9.29 16.15
C SER A 153 -12.17 8.85 16.58
N SER A 154 -11.38 8.30 15.67
CA SER A 154 -10.00 7.87 15.97
C SER A 154 -9.00 9.03 16.11
N HIS A 155 -9.37 10.26 15.79
CA HIS A 155 -8.52 11.47 15.88
C HIS A 155 -8.91 12.36 17.06
N GLU A 156 -9.99 12.04 17.78
CA GLU A 156 -10.46 12.81 18.95
C GLU A 156 -9.90 12.27 20.29
N ASP A 157 -9.20 11.12 20.27
CA ASP A 157 -8.53 10.51 21.43
C ASP A 157 -7.01 10.84 21.42
#